data_a5166f2380c60d0b0d92719d18515982
#
_entry.id   a5166f2380c60d0b0d92719d18515982
#
_cell.length_a   1.000
_cell.length_b   1.000
_cell.length_c   1.000
_cell.angle_alpha   90.00
_cell.angle_beta   90.00
_cell.angle_gamma   90.00
#
_symmetry.space_group_name_H-M   'P 1'
#
loop_
_entity.id
_entity.type
_entity.pdbx_description
1 polymer ?
#
loop_
_entity_poly.entity_id
_entity_poly.type
_entity_poly.pdbx_seq_one_letter_code
_entity_poly.pdbx_strand_id
1 'polypeptide(L)'
;MAECKRITVEPLTREAFAPFGQLIAFSEHPEDERFEVLIREEVHPWRIAMFRVRIRQAQRLECHPESMESFEPVRGMGVLLCAAPDCPEEIHAFPLDTPVCLNKGVWHEVIALSGEALYKITENCEVSSEFYPFSQPVGVEICISGKEEKA
;
A
#
# COMPACT_ATOMS: atom_id res chain seq x y z
N MET A 1 25.02 -14.79 2.67
CA MET A 1 23.88 -14.00 2.13
C MET A 1 22.94 -13.70 3.28
N ALA A 2 22.56 -12.45 3.43
CA ALA A 2 21.58 -12.09 4.47
C ALA A 2 20.23 -12.77 4.14
N GLU A 3 19.65 -13.43 5.12
CA GLU A 3 18.30 -13.97 4.98
C GLU A 3 17.32 -12.83 4.78
N CYS A 4 16.37 -13.02 3.86
CA CYS A 4 15.29 -12.09 3.59
C CYS A 4 14.00 -12.66 4.17
N LYS A 5 13.33 -11.89 5.01
CA LYS A 5 11.98 -12.23 5.46
C LYS A 5 11.03 -12.05 4.28
N ARG A 6 10.16 -13.03 4.04
CA ARG A 6 9.15 -12.98 2.98
C ARG A 6 7.76 -12.90 3.55
N ILE A 7 6.99 -11.98 3.03
CA ILE A 7 5.58 -11.80 3.35
C ILE A 7 4.76 -12.28 2.18
N THR A 8 3.78 -13.12 2.45
CA THR A 8 2.86 -13.61 1.42
C THR A 8 1.95 -12.48 0.95
N VAL A 9 1.89 -12.28 -0.36
CA VAL A 9 0.96 -11.32 -0.96
C VAL A 9 -0.46 -11.87 -0.84
N GLU A 10 -1.34 -11.09 -0.25
CA GLU A 10 -2.75 -11.41 -0.12
C GLU A 10 -3.61 -10.57 -1.07
N PRO A 11 -4.78 -11.05 -1.49
CA PRO A 11 -5.66 -10.30 -2.37
C PRO A 11 -6.06 -8.95 -1.77
N LEU A 12 -6.04 -7.91 -2.59
CA LEU A 12 -6.48 -6.57 -2.19
C LEU A 12 -8.01 -6.53 -2.25
N THR A 13 -8.64 -6.71 -1.09
CA THR A 13 -10.08 -6.62 -0.92
C THR A 13 -10.42 -5.49 0.07
N ARG A 14 -11.65 -5.02 0.04
CA ARG A 14 -12.12 -3.99 0.98
C ARG A 14 -11.96 -4.46 2.42
N GLU A 15 -12.31 -5.71 2.70
CA GLU A 15 -12.27 -6.30 4.03
C GLU A 15 -10.82 -6.46 4.53
N ALA A 16 -9.95 -7.01 3.69
CA ALA A 16 -8.56 -7.23 4.06
C ALA A 16 -7.79 -5.91 4.25
N PHE A 17 -8.13 -4.89 3.46
CA PHE A 17 -7.46 -3.59 3.51
C PHE A 17 -8.08 -2.61 4.53
N ALA A 18 -9.28 -2.89 5.05
CA ALA A 18 -9.99 -2.00 5.98
C ALA A 18 -9.16 -1.54 7.19
N PRO A 19 -8.28 -2.34 7.81
CA PRO A 19 -7.41 -1.87 8.89
C PRO A 19 -6.40 -0.79 8.48
N PHE A 20 -6.10 -0.67 7.20
CA PHE A 20 -5.02 0.19 6.69
C PHE A 20 -5.54 1.42 5.93
N GLY A 21 -6.73 1.34 5.39
CA GLY A 21 -7.31 2.39 4.56
C GLY A 21 -8.48 1.90 3.73
N GLN A 22 -8.64 2.46 2.57
CA GLN A 22 -9.73 2.09 1.68
C GLN A 22 -9.28 2.05 0.21
N LEU A 23 -9.94 1.21 -0.57
CA LEU A 23 -9.80 1.19 -2.00
C LEU A 23 -10.52 2.41 -2.59
N ILE A 24 -9.88 3.05 -3.56
CA ILE A 24 -10.51 4.14 -4.32
C ILE A 24 -11.25 3.50 -5.50
N ALA A 25 -12.45 3.04 -5.21
CA ALA A 25 -13.36 2.42 -6.17
C ALA A 25 -14.80 2.67 -5.69
N PHE A 26 -15.74 2.70 -6.60
CA PHE A 26 -17.15 2.83 -6.23
C PHE A 26 -17.55 1.78 -5.20
N SER A 27 -18.38 2.16 -4.24
CA SER A 27 -19.02 1.21 -3.33
C SER A 27 -19.96 0.26 -4.10
N GLU A 28 -20.38 -0.82 -3.47
CA GLU A 28 -21.30 -1.78 -4.14
C GLU A 28 -22.64 -1.15 -4.53
N HIS A 29 -23.09 -0.15 -3.74
CA HIS A 29 -24.39 0.52 -3.94
C HIS A 29 -24.22 2.04 -3.79
N PRO A 30 -23.54 2.73 -4.74
CA PRO A 30 -23.39 4.17 -4.66
C PRO A 30 -24.75 4.87 -4.89
N GLU A 31 -24.96 6.00 -4.19
CA GLU A 31 -26.16 6.81 -4.41
C GLU A 31 -26.22 7.42 -5.82
N ASP A 32 -25.07 7.77 -6.37
CA ASP A 32 -24.89 8.19 -7.77
C ASP A 32 -23.83 7.29 -8.43
N GLU A 33 -24.23 6.56 -9.47
CA GLU A 33 -23.36 5.66 -10.21
C GLU A 33 -22.22 6.38 -10.97
N ARG A 34 -22.30 7.70 -11.13
CA ARG A 34 -21.32 8.49 -11.88
C ARG A 34 -20.34 9.23 -11.00
N PHE A 35 -20.68 9.47 -9.73
CA PHE A 35 -19.85 10.28 -8.84
C PHE A 35 -20.08 9.91 -7.38
N GLU A 36 -19.03 9.52 -6.71
CA GLU A 36 -19.05 9.19 -5.29
C GLU A 36 -17.84 9.82 -4.59
N VAL A 37 -18.09 10.55 -3.51
CA VAL A 37 -17.03 11.08 -2.66
C VAL A 37 -16.68 10.03 -1.62
N LEU A 38 -15.45 9.51 -1.68
CA LEU A 38 -14.98 8.45 -0.79
C LEU A 38 -14.21 8.99 0.40
N ILE A 39 -13.46 10.06 0.21
CA ILE A 39 -12.55 10.61 1.21
C ILE A 39 -12.65 12.13 1.19
N ARG A 40 -12.61 12.74 2.37
CA ARG A 40 -12.50 14.18 2.55
C ARG A 40 -11.39 14.50 3.53
N GLU A 41 -10.60 15.52 3.21
CA GLU A 41 -9.72 16.21 4.14
C GLU A 41 -9.98 17.71 4.02
N GLU A 42 -10.50 18.32 5.08
CA GLU A 42 -10.95 19.71 5.03
C GLU A 42 -9.96 20.69 5.68
N VAL A 43 -8.95 20.17 6.37
CA VAL A 43 -8.08 20.96 7.25
C VAL A 43 -6.72 21.26 6.63
N HIS A 44 -6.19 20.37 5.80
CA HIS A 44 -4.84 20.46 5.28
C HIS A 44 -4.81 20.68 3.76
N PRO A 45 -3.97 21.59 3.27
CA PRO A 45 -3.67 21.67 1.84
C PRO A 45 -2.94 20.39 1.41
N TRP A 46 -3.15 19.97 0.18
CA TRP A 46 -2.64 18.74 -0.37
C TRP A 46 -1.70 18.99 -1.56
N ARG A 47 -0.88 18.01 -1.86
CA ARG A 47 0.01 17.98 -3.02
C ARG A 47 -0.15 16.68 -3.79
N ILE A 48 0.21 16.71 -5.07
CA ILE A 48 0.35 15.55 -5.93
C ILE A 48 1.82 15.35 -6.24
N ALA A 49 2.31 14.13 -6.07
CA ALA A 49 3.69 13.75 -6.37
C ALA A 49 3.72 12.50 -7.25
N MET A 50 4.83 12.31 -7.95
CA MET A 50 5.15 11.05 -8.60
C MET A 50 6.16 10.29 -7.75
N PHE A 51 5.90 9.01 -7.57
CA PHE A 51 6.75 8.10 -6.82
C PHE A 51 7.26 6.99 -7.72
N ARG A 52 8.59 6.82 -7.75
CA ARG A 52 9.26 5.79 -8.54
C ARG A 52 9.83 4.73 -7.62
N VAL A 53 9.46 3.48 -7.85
CA VAL A 53 9.89 2.34 -7.06
C VAL A 53 10.73 1.42 -7.92
N ARG A 54 11.94 1.10 -7.44
CA ARG A 54 12.85 0.14 -8.07
C ARG A 54 13.34 -0.93 -7.10
N ILE A 55 13.12 -0.73 -5.79
CA ILE A 55 13.55 -1.69 -4.78
C ILE A 55 12.71 -2.97 -4.86
N ARG A 56 13.36 -4.09 -4.61
CA ARG A 56 12.74 -5.43 -4.57
C ARG A 56 12.52 -5.94 -3.16
N GLN A 57 13.17 -5.31 -2.22
CA GLN A 57 13.11 -5.62 -0.79
C GLN A 57 13.09 -4.32 -0.02
N ALA A 58 12.30 -4.30 1.04
CA ALA A 58 12.22 -3.16 1.94
C ALA A 58 13.23 -3.29 3.09
N GLN A 59 13.87 -2.19 3.45
CA GLN A 59 14.78 -2.10 4.60
C GLN A 59 14.07 -1.54 5.84
N ARG A 60 12.94 -0.87 5.63
CA ARG A 60 12.16 -0.20 6.67
C ARG A 60 10.74 0.04 6.23
N LEU A 61 9.87 0.35 7.18
CA LEU A 61 8.60 0.99 6.93
C LEU A 61 8.66 2.47 7.28
N GLU A 62 7.81 3.25 6.67
CA GLU A 62 7.57 4.66 6.93
C GLU A 62 6.12 4.87 7.33
N CYS A 63 5.84 5.85 8.19
CA CYS A 63 4.47 6.29 8.40
C CYS A 63 4.39 7.82 8.46
N HIS A 64 3.20 8.33 8.15
CA HIS A 64 2.86 9.74 8.24
C HIS A 64 1.75 9.91 9.28
N PRO A 65 2.08 10.30 10.53
CA PRO A 65 1.10 10.34 11.61
C PRO A 65 -0.07 11.29 11.38
N GLU A 66 0.14 12.33 10.57
CA GLU A 66 -0.85 13.39 10.36
C GLU A 66 -1.39 13.50 8.94
N SER A 67 -0.90 12.65 8.02
CA SER A 67 -1.34 12.67 6.63
C SER A 67 -1.90 11.32 6.20
N MET A 68 -3.05 11.35 5.52
CA MET A 68 -3.43 10.27 4.63
C MET A 68 -2.51 10.29 3.41
N GLU A 69 -2.36 9.16 2.74
CA GLU A 69 -1.58 9.05 1.51
C GLU A 69 -2.29 8.13 0.54
N SER A 70 -2.58 8.63 -0.65
CA SER A 70 -3.13 7.81 -1.71
C SER A 70 -2.05 7.33 -2.67
N PHE A 71 -2.19 6.11 -3.14
CA PHE A 71 -1.36 5.51 -4.18
C PHE A 71 -2.24 5.17 -5.37
N GLU A 72 -1.94 5.75 -6.51
CA GLU A 72 -2.61 5.45 -7.76
C GLU A 72 -1.61 4.85 -8.75
N PRO A 73 -1.81 3.60 -9.23
CA PRO A 73 -0.91 2.98 -10.19
C PRO A 73 -0.87 3.77 -11.50
N VAL A 74 0.32 4.06 -12.00
CA VAL A 74 0.54 4.72 -13.28
C VAL A 74 1.21 3.76 -14.26
N ARG A 75 2.21 3.01 -13.81
CA ARG A 75 2.97 2.11 -14.65
C ARG A 75 3.71 1.06 -13.83
N GLY A 76 3.87 -0.13 -14.41
CA GLY A 76 4.56 -1.23 -13.75
C GLY A 76 3.73 -1.91 -12.69
N MET A 77 4.35 -2.85 -11.97
CA MET A 77 3.71 -3.60 -10.90
C MET A 77 4.49 -3.48 -9.60
N GLY A 78 3.76 -3.23 -8.52
CA GLY A 78 4.33 -3.17 -7.19
C GLY A 78 3.45 -3.85 -6.15
N VAL A 79 4.02 -4.01 -4.98
CA VAL A 79 3.35 -4.54 -3.78
C VAL A 79 3.46 -3.51 -2.67
N LEU A 80 2.34 -3.21 -2.03
CA LEU A 80 2.27 -2.39 -0.84
C LEU A 80 2.45 -3.27 0.38
N LEU A 81 3.50 -3.00 1.15
CA LEU A 81 3.66 -3.51 2.51
C LEU A 81 2.99 -2.53 3.46
N CYS A 82 2.18 -3.02 4.39
CA CYS A 82 1.57 -2.17 5.40
C CYS A 82 1.38 -2.89 6.72
N ALA A 83 1.38 -2.08 7.78
CA ALA A 83 1.14 -2.53 9.14
C ALA A 83 0.32 -1.48 9.91
N ALA A 84 -0.46 -1.94 10.88
CA ALA A 84 -1.24 -1.04 11.73
C ALA A 84 -0.34 -0.10 12.55
N PRO A 85 -0.82 1.10 12.92
CA PRO A 85 -0.01 2.09 13.64
C PRO A 85 0.65 1.58 14.92
N ASP A 86 -0.03 0.72 15.65
CA ASP A 86 0.42 0.16 16.94
C ASP A 86 1.14 -1.19 16.82
N CYS A 87 1.28 -1.74 15.62
CA CYS A 87 1.86 -3.07 15.39
C CYS A 87 2.72 -3.12 14.10
N PRO A 88 3.85 -2.38 14.04
CA PRO A 88 4.68 -2.30 12.84
C PRO A 88 5.35 -3.62 12.46
N GLU A 89 5.44 -4.57 13.38
CA GLU A 89 6.01 -5.90 13.14
C GLU A 89 5.05 -6.86 12.43
N GLU A 90 3.75 -6.58 12.41
CA GLU A 90 2.74 -7.40 11.73
C GLU A 90 2.47 -6.85 10.32
N ILE A 91 3.31 -7.25 9.39
CA ILE A 91 3.30 -6.75 8.02
C ILE A 91 2.35 -7.56 7.15
N HIS A 92 1.50 -6.85 6.42
CA HIS A 92 0.67 -7.37 5.34
C HIS A 92 1.19 -6.89 3.99
N ALA A 93 0.98 -7.67 2.96
CA ALA A 93 1.42 -7.34 1.60
C ALA A 93 0.24 -7.47 0.62
N PHE A 94 -0.01 -6.42 -0.14
CA PHE A 94 -1.09 -6.35 -1.12
C PHE A 94 -0.57 -5.98 -2.51
N PRO A 95 -1.09 -6.58 -3.57
CA PRO A 95 -0.78 -6.11 -4.92
C PRO A 95 -1.34 -4.69 -5.08
N LEU A 96 -0.50 -3.76 -5.51
CA LEU A 96 -0.91 -2.37 -5.68
C LEU A 96 -1.34 -2.13 -7.14
N ASP A 97 -2.43 -2.75 -7.52
CA ASP A 97 -3.04 -2.71 -8.86
C ASP A 97 -4.35 -1.91 -8.91
N THR A 98 -4.84 -1.50 -7.77
CA THR A 98 -6.02 -0.65 -7.59
C THR A 98 -5.62 0.56 -6.76
N PRO A 99 -6.13 1.77 -7.06
CA PRO A 99 -5.87 2.93 -6.20
C PRO A 99 -6.36 2.70 -4.78
N VAL A 100 -5.53 3.08 -3.81
CA VAL A 100 -5.84 2.98 -2.38
C VAL A 100 -5.50 4.29 -1.68
N CYS A 101 -6.11 4.50 -0.52
CA CYS A 101 -5.72 5.57 0.39
C CYS A 101 -5.45 4.99 1.77
N LEU A 102 -4.24 5.21 2.27
CA LEU A 102 -3.84 4.82 3.61
C LEU A 102 -4.38 5.78 4.65
N ASN A 103 -4.83 5.23 5.76
CA ASN A 103 -5.15 6.02 6.95
C ASN A 103 -3.89 6.66 7.54
N LYS A 104 -4.06 7.75 8.27
CA LYS A 104 -2.98 8.40 9.02
C LYS A 104 -2.30 7.41 9.96
N GLY A 105 -0.97 7.43 9.99
CA GLY A 105 -0.17 6.62 10.89
C GLY A 105 0.03 5.16 10.48
N VAL A 106 -0.50 4.71 9.36
CA VAL A 106 -0.26 3.35 8.85
C VAL A 106 1.16 3.23 8.34
N TRP A 107 1.88 2.24 8.83
CA TRP A 107 3.22 1.91 8.37
C TRP A 107 3.17 1.31 6.98
N HIS A 108 4.03 1.77 6.09
CA HIS A 108 4.04 1.31 4.69
C HIS A 108 5.39 1.39 4.02
N GLU A 109 5.55 0.62 2.97
CA GLU A 109 6.59 0.70 1.95
C GLU A 109 6.07 0.04 0.68
N VAL A 110 6.57 0.46 -0.47
CA VAL A 110 6.25 -0.16 -1.76
C VAL A 110 7.48 -0.81 -2.33
N ILE A 111 7.35 -2.03 -2.80
CA ILE A 111 8.40 -2.74 -3.54
C ILE A 111 7.95 -3.02 -4.97
N ALA A 112 8.89 -3.03 -5.90
CA ALA A 112 8.60 -3.31 -7.31
C ALA A 112 8.68 -4.80 -7.60
N LEU A 113 7.69 -5.31 -8.34
CA LEU A 113 7.74 -6.64 -8.95
C LEU A 113 8.28 -6.58 -10.39
N SER A 114 7.97 -5.51 -11.11
CA SER A 114 8.60 -5.17 -12.38
C SER A 114 9.94 -4.47 -12.16
N GLY A 115 10.67 -4.17 -13.24
CA GLY A 115 11.93 -3.42 -13.13
C GLY A 115 11.75 -2.05 -12.47
N GLU A 116 10.60 -1.44 -12.69
CA GLU A 116 10.19 -0.14 -12.14
C GLU A 116 8.68 -0.11 -12.00
N ALA A 117 8.19 0.56 -10.96
CA ALA A 117 6.78 0.89 -10.80
C ALA A 117 6.63 2.38 -10.48
N LEU A 118 5.62 3.02 -11.07
CA LEU A 118 5.32 4.44 -10.88
C LEU A 118 3.93 4.59 -10.29
N TYR A 119 3.84 5.44 -9.29
CA TYR A 119 2.58 5.76 -8.60
C TYR A 119 2.38 7.27 -8.52
N LYS A 120 1.14 7.71 -8.69
CA LYS A 120 0.74 9.05 -8.32
C LYS A 120 0.37 9.05 -6.83
N ILE A 121 0.96 9.96 -6.09
CA ILE A 121 0.73 10.15 -4.66
C ILE A 121 -0.06 11.43 -4.45
N THR A 122 -1.10 11.37 -3.63
CA THR A 122 -1.78 12.55 -3.10
C THR A 122 -1.70 12.48 -1.58
N GLU A 123 -1.19 13.54 -0.98
CA GLU A 123 -0.96 13.64 0.47
C GLU A 123 -0.97 15.12 0.90
N ASN A 124 -0.86 15.40 2.21
CA ASN A 124 -0.72 16.76 2.69
C ASN A 124 0.53 17.45 2.08
N CYS A 125 0.49 18.77 1.91
CA CYS A 125 1.64 19.54 1.44
C CYS A 125 2.85 19.39 2.36
N GLU A 126 2.61 19.37 3.67
CA GLU A 126 3.63 19.14 4.70
C GLU A 126 3.39 17.78 5.33
N VAL A 127 4.39 16.92 5.24
CA VAL A 127 4.34 15.55 5.74
C VAL A 127 5.49 15.33 6.71
N SER A 128 5.15 14.92 7.93
CA SER A 128 6.12 14.35 8.87
C SER A 128 6.22 12.84 8.65
N SER A 129 7.41 12.29 8.86
CA SER A 129 7.67 10.87 8.66
C SER A 129 8.33 10.27 9.88
N GLU A 130 7.88 9.07 10.23
CA GLU A 130 8.54 8.18 11.19
C GLU A 130 8.98 6.92 10.45
N PHE A 131 10.04 6.28 10.93
CA PHE A 131 10.62 5.11 10.29
C PHE A 131 10.73 3.94 11.27
N TYR A 132 10.43 2.75 10.77
CA TYR A 132 10.59 1.49 11.48
C TYR A 132 11.59 0.62 10.70
N PRO A 133 12.88 0.60 11.09
CA PRO A 133 13.88 -0.20 10.41
C PRO A 133 13.73 -1.69 10.72
N PHE A 134 13.98 -2.52 9.70
CA PHE A 134 13.98 -3.98 9.86
C PHE A 134 15.36 -4.50 10.27
N SER A 135 15.39 -5.58 11.04
CA SER A 135 16.61 -6.31 11.36
C SER A 135 17.16 -7.09 10.16
N GLN A 136 16.30 -7.46 9.21
CA GLN A 136 16.65 -8.10 7.94
C GLN A 136 15.72 -7.56 6.84
N PRO A 137 16.15 -7.57 5.58
CA PRO A 137 15.30 -7.12 4.47
C PRO A 137 13.98 -7.92 4.40
N VAL A 138 12.92 -7.24 3.99
CA VAL A 138 11.60 -7.84 3.78
C VAL A 138 11.27 -7.82 2.30
N GLY A 139 11.03 -8.99 1.75
CA GLY A 139 10.51 -9.20 0.41
C GLY A 139 9.16 -9.88 0.45
N VAL A 140 8.62 -10.22 -0.71
CA VAL A 140 7.33 -10.89 -0.82
C VAL A 140 7.43 -12.19 -1.58
N GLU A 141 6.46 -13.04 -1.35
CA GLU A 141 6.22 -14.26 -2.12
C GLU A 141 4.76 -14.31 -2.54
N ILE A 142 4.52 -14.86 -3.72
CA ILE A 142 3.17 -15.06 -4.26
C ILE A 142 2.89 -16.54 -4.23
N CYS A 143 1.91 -16.97 -3.40
CA CYS A 143 1.43 -18.33 -3.40
C CYS A 143 0.40 -18.50 -4.52
N ILE A 144 0.77 -19.28 -5.55
CA ILE A 144 -0.20 -19.76 -6.53
C ILE A 144 -0.75 -21.06 -5.95
N SER A 145 -2.03 -21.04 -5.50
CA SER A 145 -2.73 -22.27 -5.17
C SER A 145 -2.96 -23.05 -6.47
N GLY A 146 -2.09 -24.01 -6.77
CA GLY A 146 -2.33 -24.97 -7.83
C GLY A 146 -3.58 -25.78 -7.47
N LYS A 147 -4.61 -25.70 -8.30
CA LYS A 147 -5.60 -26.79 -8.34
C LYS A 147 -4.82 -27.99 -8.83
N GLU A 148 -4.55 -28.96 -7.96
CA GLU A 148 -4.24 -30.30 -8.41
C GLU A 148 -5.45 -30.77 -9.20
N GLU A 149 -5.36 -30.72 -10.53
CA GLU A 149 -6.23 -31.52 -11.37
C GLU A 149 -5.88 -32.97 -11.04
N LYS A 150 -6.71 -33.60 -10.22
CA LYS A 150 -6.70 -35.04 -10.14
C LYS A 150 -7.15 -35.57 -11.48
N ALA A 151 -6.19 -36.06 -12.22
CA ALA A 151 -6.47 -36.89 -13.37
C ALA A 151 -7.22 -38.17 -12.98
#